data_c5125483533f5f6881a36bea8782541a
#
_entry.id   c5125483533f5f6881a36bea8782541a
#
_cell.length_a   1.000
_cell.length_b   1.000
_cell.length_c   1.000
_cell.angle_alpha   90.00
_cell.angle_beta   90.00
_cell.angle_gamma   90.00
#
_symmetry.space_group_name_H-M   'P 1'
#
loop_
_entity.id
_entity.type
_entity.pdbx_description
1 polymer ?
#
loop_
_entity_poly.entity_id
_entity_poly.type
_entity_poly.pdbx_seq_one_letter_code
_entity_poly.pdbx_strand_id
1 'polypeptide(L)'
;AMINIGVSLFFAEISGSAVADVAATGSVLIPAMKKRGYPSAFAAAVTSSSASLAIIIPPSIPMILYGVMSGASIVQLFVAGIVPGLLGAGGLMALSYYYARKYNWPVEEVFQLKRVKQTAKEAGWALTLPIIILGSIFGASCDFDQYRDLP
;
A
#
# COMPACT_ATOMS: atom_id res chain seq x y z
N ALA A 1 2.84 10.95 -9.68
CA ALA A 1 2.57 10.92 -8.23
C ALA A 1 1.51 9.89 -7.87
N MET A 2 0.30 9.93 -8.48
CA MET A 2 -0.78 8.97 -8.16
C MET A 2 -0.36 7.51 -8.35
N ILE A 3 0.35 7.18 -9.42
CA ILE A 3 0.90 5.83 -9.65
C ILE A 3 1.86 5.41 -8.53
N ASN A 4 2.68 6.34 -8.02
CA ASN A 4 3.56 6.06 -6.90
C ASN A 4 2.78 5.62 -5.65
N ILE A 5 1.71 6.36 -5.30
CA ILE A 5 0.85 6.00 -4.16
C ILE A 5 0.20 4.62 -4.38
N GLY A 6 -0.32 4.36 -5.59
CA GLY A 6 -0.91 3.06 -5.92
C GLY A 6 0.08 1.90 -5.83
N VAL A 7 1.31 2.09 -6.31
CA VAL A 7 2.39 1.09 -6.20
C VAL A 7 2.78 0.86 -4.74
N SER A 8 2.96 1.94 -3.95
CA SER A 8 3.26 1.82 -2.53
C SER A 8 2.16 1.10 -1.75
N LEU A 9 0.89 1.37 -2.05
CA LEU A 9 -0.23 0.64 -1.45
C LEU A 9 -0.18 -0.86 -1.76
N PHE A 10 0.10 -1.21 -3.00
CA PHE A 10 0.22 -2.61 -3.42
C PHE A 10 1.40 -3.31 -2.73
N PHE A 11 2.55 -2.63 -2.61
CA PHE A 11 3.71 -3.16 -1.89
C PHE A 11 3.45 -3.27 -0.39
N ALA A 12 2.70 -2.34 0.19
CA ALA A 12 2.29 -2.36 1.58
C ALA A 12 1.59 -3.69 1.97
N GLU A 13 0.71 -4.18 1.11
CA GLU A 13 -0.01 -5.46 1.31
C GLU A 13 0.91 -6.69 1.25
N ILE A 14 2.12 -6.55 0.72
CA ILE A 14 3.08 -7.66 0.63
C ILE A 14 4.10 -7.57 1.76
N SER A 15 4.66 -6.38 2.01
CA SER A 15 5.79 -6.20 2.93
C SER A 15 5.36 -5.96 4.37
N GLY A 16 4.24 -5.26 4.59
CA GLY A 16 3.79 -4.82 5.90
C GLY A 16 4.78 -3.91 6.63
N SER A 17 5.78 -3.36 5.93
CA SER A 17 6.88 -2.57 6.48
C SER A 17 7.11 -1.29 5.67
N ALA A 18 6.86 -0.13 6.27
CA ALA A 18 7.08 1.16 5.63
C ALA A 18 8.56 1.36 5.18
N VAL A 19 9.51 0.88 5.95
CA VAL A 19 10.95 1.01 5.63
C VAL A 19 11.31 0.18 4.41
N ALA A 20 10.82 -1.07 4.34
CA ALA A 20 11.03 -1.94 3.18
C ALA A 20 10.39 -1.34 1.92
N ASP A 21 9.19 -0.76 2.04
CA ASP A 21 8.48 -0.13 0.94
C ASP A 21 9.22 1.10 0.41
N VAL A 22 9.72 1.99 1.28
CA VAL A 22 10.53 3.14 0.86
C VAL A 22 11.80 2.67 0.15
N ALA A 23 12.47 1.66 0.66
CA ALA A 23 13.70 1.14 0.04
C ALA A 23 13.42 0.53 -1.35
N ALA A 24 12.38 -0.29 -1.46
CA ALA A 24 12.04 -0.96 -2.72
C ALA A 24 11.48 0.01 -3.75
N THR A 25 10.41 0.73 -3.41
CA THR A 25 9.71 1.62 -4.36
C THR A 25 10.47 2.92 -4.60
N GLY A 26 11.11 3.49 -3.57
CA GLY A 26 11.84 4.74 -3.66
C GLY A 26 13.02 4.69 -4.61
N SER A 27 13.77 3.59 -4.63
CA SER A 27 14.91 3.40 -5.54
C SER A 27 14.52 3.48 -7.02
N VAL A 28 13.30 3.09 -7.37
CA VAL A 28 12.78 3.06 -8.74
C VAL A 28 11.93 4.29 -9.06
N LEU A 29 10.99 4.63 -8.17
CA LEU A 29 9.98 5.64 -8.45
C LEU A 29 10.50 7.07 -8.29
N ILE A 30 11.41 7.33 -7.34
CA ILE A 30 11.96 8.68 -7.17
C ILE A 30 12.76 9.11 -8.42
N PRO A 31 13.71 8.32 -8.95
CA PRO A 31 14.40 8.67 -10.20
C PRO A 31 13.44 8.80 -11.39
N ALA A 32 12.43 7.92 -11.49
CA ALA A 32 11.43 7.99 -12.55
C ALA A 32 10.60 9.28 -12.49
N MET A 33 10.19 9.71 -11.30
CA MET A 33 9.48 10.98 -11.10
C MET A 33 10.36 12.18 -11.42
N LYS A 34 11.65 12.16 -11.01
CA LYS A 34 12.60 13.22 -11.36
C LYS A 34 12.78 13.37 -12.87
N LYS A 35 12.92 12.27 -13.61
CA LYS A 35 13.03 12.30 -15.07
C LYS A 35 11.80 12.92 -15.75
N ARG A 36 10.65 12.89 -15.10
CA ARG A 36 9.38 13.48 -15.57
C ARG A 36 9.15 14.91 -15.07
N GLY A 37 10.16 15.57 -14.51
CA GLY A 37 10.10 16.97 -14.10
C GLY A 37 9.51 17.21 -12.71
N TYR A 38 9.27 16.16 -11.90
CA TYR A 38 8.87 16.37 -10.51
C TYR A 38 10.06 16.78 -9.64
N PRO A 39 9.91 17.75 -8.72
CA PRO A 39 10.94 18.08 -7.75
C PRO A 39 11.32 16.86 -6.90
N SER A 40 12.62 16.67 -6.66
CA SER A 40 13.11 15.53 -5.87
C SER A 40 12.53 15.47 -4.46
N ALA A 41 12.36 16.63 -3.83
CA ALA A 41 11.74 16.74 -2.51
C ALA A 41 10.28 16.24 -2.51
N PHE A 42 9.49 16.59 -3.53
CA PHE A 42 8.12 16.13 -3.66
C PHE A 42 8.05 14.63 -3.94
N ALA A 43 8.92 14.12 -4.83
CA ALA A 43 8.97 12.69 -5.13
C ALA A 43 9.32 11.88 -3.87
N ALA A 44 10.31 12.31 -3.09
CA ALA A 44 10.68 11.68 -1.84
C ALA A 44 9.55 11.77 -0.80
N ALA A 45 8.92 12.93 -0.65
CA ALA A 45 7.82 13.13 0.30
C ALA A 45 6.63 12.22 -0.01
N VAL A 46 6.19 12.16 -1.28
CA VAL A 46 5.08 11.28 -1.69
C VAL A 46 5.42 9.81 -1.44
N THR A 47 6.64 9.38 -1.81
CA THR A 47 7.06 7.99 -1.60
C THR A 47 7.08 7.62 -0.11
N SER A 48 7.66 8.47 0.74
CA SER A 48 7.72 8.20 2.18
C SER A 48 6.36 8.23 2.84
N SER A 49 5.51 9.19 2.47
CA SER A 49 4.16 9.29 3.03
C SER A 49 3.26 8.13 2.58
N SER A 50 3.36 7.69 1.32
CA SER A 50 2.58 6.54 0.86
C SER A 50 3.06 5.23 1.47
N ALA A 51 4.36 5.05 1.64
CA ALA A 51 4.91 3.87 2.31
C ALA A 51 4.50 3.78 3.79
N SER A 52 4.25 4.92 4.46
CA SER A 52 3.76 4.92 5.84
C SER A 52 2.40 4.23 5.98
N LEU A 53 1.62 4.14 4.91
CA LEU A 53 0.34 3.43 4.92
C LEU A 53 0.50 1.92 5.13
N ALA A 54 1.67 1.34 4.86
CA ALA A 54 1.99 -0.06 5.14
C ALA A 54 1.91 -0.42 6.65
N ILE A 55 1.97 0.58 7.52
CA ILE A 55 1.80 0.38 8.97
C ILE A 55 0.33 0.19 9.33
N ILE A 56 -0.59 0.73 8.51
CA ILE A 56 -2.02 0.79 8.80
C ILE A 56 -2.80 -0.23 7.96
N ILE A 57 -2.40 -0.43 6.70
CA ILE A 57 -3.07 -1.35 5.78
C ILE A 57 -2.61 -2.79 6.04
N PRO A 58 -3.53 -3.75 6.24
CA PRO A 58 -3.16 -5.14 6.47
C PRO A 58 -2.57 -5.81 5.22
N PRO A 59 -1.62 -6.77 5.41
CA PRO A 59 -1.02 -7.16 6.68
C PRO A 59 0.06 -6.17 7.15
N SER A 60 0.06 -5.85 8.44
CA SER A 60 0.98 -4.89 9.04
C SER A 60 1.76 -5.52 10.17
N ILE A 61 3.11 -5.48 10.11
CA ILE A 61 3.98 -6.01 11.18
C ILE A 61 3.71 -5.33 12.53
N PRO A 62 3.59 -4.00 12.63
CA PRO A 62 3.26 -3.35 13.89
C PRO A 62 1.93 -3.78 14.49
N MET A 63 0.91 -4.02 13.66
CA MET A 63 -0.39 -4.51 14.16
C MET A 63 -0.30 -5.93 14.70
N ILE A 64 0.50 -6.80 14.07
CA ILE A 64 0.75 -8.16 14.57
C ILE A 64 1.45 -8.09 15.92
N LEU A 65 2.52 -7.30 16.04
CA LEU A 65 3.24 -7.12 17.31
C LEU A 65 2.33 -6.57 18.41
N TYR A 66 1.52 -5.57 18.09
CA TYR A 66 0.56 -5.03 19.04
C TYR A 66 -0.47 -6.07 19.48
N GLY A 67 -1.02 -6.85 18.55
CA GLY A 67 -1.97 -7.92 18.85
C GLY A 67 -1.39 -8.97 19.79
N VAL A 68 -0.16 -9.41 19.52
CA VAL A 68 0.55 -10.38 20.38
C VAL A 68 0.81 -9.82 21.78
N MET A 69 1.24 -8.57 21.89
CA MET A 69 1.58 -7.95 23.19
C MET A 69 0.35 -7.58 24.02
N SER A 70 -0.76 -7.17 23.37
CA SER A 70 -1.98 -6.74 24.05
C SER A 70 -3.00 -7.85 24.26
N GLY A 71 -2.83 -9.02 23.62
CA GLY A 71 -3.83 -10.07 23.58
C GLY A 71 -5.05 -9.74 22.72
N ALA A 72 -5.00 -8.67 21.92
CA ALA A 72 -6.07 -8.30 21.01
C ALA A 72 -6.06 -9.21 19.76
N SER A 73 -7.25 -9.45 19.18
CA SER A 73 -7.36 -10.22 17.95
C SER A 73 -6.69 -9.49 16.79
N ILE A 74 -5.69 -10.13 16.18
CA ILE A 74 -4.94 -9.58 15.03
C ILE A 74 -5.88 -9.32 13.86
N VAL A 75 -6.87 -10.19 13.66
CA VAL A 75 -7.87 -10.05 12.60
C VAL A 75 -8.74 -8.81 12.79
N GLN A 76 -9.20 -8.57 14.03
CA GLN A 76 -9.98 -7.38 14.33
C GLN A 76 -9.14 -6.11 14.14
N LEU A 77 -7.85 -6.14 14.48
CA LEU A 77 -6.93 -5.03 14.21
C LEU A 77 -6.78 -4.78 12.69
N PHE A 78 -6.66 -5.83 11.90
CA PHE A 78 -6.57 -5.72 10.45
C PHE A 78 -7.83 -5.13 9.84
N VAL A 79 -9.01 -5.62 10.24
CA VAL A 79 -10.30 -5.07 9.78
C VAL A 79 -10.43 -3.60 10.16
N ALA A 80 -10.05 -3.24 11.39
CA ALA A 80 -10.07 -1.85 11.85
C ALA A 80 -9.12 -0.93 11.06
N GLY A 81 -8.00 -1.46 10.55
CA GLY A 81 -7.01 -0.73 9.76
C GLY A 81 -7.46 -0.38 8.34
N ILE A 82 -8.40 -1.13 7.76
CA ILE A 82 -8.83 -0.94 6.37
C ILE A 82 -9.41 0.47 6.14
N VAL A 83 -10.34 0.90 6.97
CA VAL A 83 -11.01 2.19 6.80
C VAL A 83 -10.05 3.37 6.93
N PRO A 84 -9.24 3.52 8.01
CA PRO A 84 -8.28 4.60 8.10
C PRO A 84 -7.18 4.51 7.03
N GLY A 85 -6.77 3.32 6.63
CA GLY A 85 -5.81 3.11 5.55
C GLY A 85 -6.32 3.65 4.21
N LEU A 86 -7.57 3.33 3.84
CA LEU A 86 -8.20 3.84 2.63
C LEU A 86 -8.43 5.36 2.67
N LEU A 87 -8.82 5.91 3.82
CA LEU A 87 -8.94 7.35 3.99
C LEU A 87 -7.60 8.06 3.84
N GLY A 88 -6.53 7.51 4.43
CA GLY A 88 -5.18 8.01 4.27
C GLY A 88 -4.70 7.98 2.82
N ALA A 89 -4.93 6.88 2.13
CA ALA A 89 -4.60 6.72 0.71
C ALA A 89 -5.37 7.73 -0.17
N GLY A 90 -6.66 7.87 0.05
CA GLY A 90 -7.50 8.85 -0.63
C GLY A 90 -7.05 10.29 -0.39
N GLY A 91 -6.70 10.63 0.86
CA GLY A 91 -6.15 11.93 1.23
C GLY A 91 -4.84 12.24 0.52
N LEU A 92 -3.90 11.27 0.49
CA LEU A 92 -2.63 11.41 -0.23
C LEU A 92 -2.83 11.55 -1.75
N MET A 93 -3.77 10.80 -2.33
CA MET A 93 -4.10 10.92 -3.75
C MET A 93 -4.70 12.30 -4.06
N ALA A 94 -5.64 12.78 -3.24
CA ALA A 94 -6.24 14.09 -3.40
C ALA A 94 -5.21 15.21 -3.28
N LEU A 95 -4.33 15.14 -2.28
CA LEU A 95 -3.25 16.10 -2.07
C LEU A 95 -2.26 16.10 -3.25
N SER A 96 -1.85 14.92 -3.71
CA SER A 96 -0.96 14.80 -4.87
C SER A 96 -1.57 15.34 -6.15
N TYR A 97 -2.87 15.14 -6.34
CA TYR A 97 -3.62 15.70 -7.46
C TYR A 97 -3.68 17.23 -7.39
N TYR A 98 -3.97 17.79 -6.20
CA TYR A 98 -3.99 19.23 -5.97
C TYR A 98 -2.65 19.87 -6.29
N TYR A 99 -1.53 19.30 -5.81
CA TYR A 99 -0.20 19.82 -6.10
C TYR A 99 0.16 19.71 -7.57
N ALA A 100 -0.16 18.60 -8.22
CA ALA A 100 0.08 18.42 -9.65
C ALA A 100 -0.63 19.47 -10.50
N ARG A 101 -1.88 19.82 -10.15
CA ARG A 101 -2.65 20.89 -10.79
C ARG A 101 -2.09 22.28 -10.50
N LYS A 102 -1.75 22.55 -9.23
CA LYS A 102 -1.26 23.86 -8.79
C LYS A 102 0.07 24.25 -9.44
N TYR A 103 0.96 23.28 -9.62
CA TYR A 103 2.29 23.51 -10.18
C TYR A 103 2.41 23.13 -11.66
N ASN A 104 1.31 22.81 -12.34
CA ASN A 104 1.28 22.40 -13.74
C ASN A 104 2.33 21.32 -14.08
N TRP A 105 2.53 20.35 -13.18
CA TRP A 105 3.43 19.26 -13.47
C TRP A 105 2.88 18.39 -14.61
N PRO A 106 3.78 17.82 -15.45
CA PRO A 106 3.33 17.05 -16.59
C PRO A 106 2.43 15.88 -16.13
N VAL A 107 1.18 15.93 -16.55
CA VAL A 107 0.24 14.84 -16.39
C VAL A 107 0.63 13.79 -17.43
N GLU A 108 0.83 12.56 -16.99
CA GLU A 108 1.08 11.46 -17.91
C GLU A 108 -0.08 11.34 -18.90
N GLU A 109 0.30 10.87 -20.10
CA GLU A 109 -0.63 10.60 -21.20
C GLU A 109 -1.92 9.92 -20.73
N VAL A 110 -2.99 10.25 -21.43
CA VAL A 110 -4.34 9.73 -21.28
C VAL A 110 -4.34 8.29 -20.76
N PHE A 111 -5.05 8.05 -19.67
CA PHE A 111 -5.30 6.74 -19.11
C PHE A 111 -5.73 5.73 -20.19
N GLN A 112 -4.81 4.95 -20.68
CA GLN A 112 -5.06 3.96 -21.73
C GLN A 112 -5.48 2.64 -21.08
N LEU A 113 -6.78 2.42 -21.01
CA LEU A 113 -7.36 1.17 -20.48
C LEU A 113 -6.74 -0.08 -21.10
N LYS A 114 -6.36 0.01 -22.39
CA LYS A 114 -5.72 -1.08 -23.14
C LYS A 114 -4.32 -1.43 -22.60
N ARG A 115 -3.53 -0.40 -22.23
CA ARG A 115 -2.21 -0.58 -21.59
C ARG A 115 -2.33 -1.16 -20.19
N VAL A 116 -3.27 -0.65 -19.38
CA VAL A 116 -3.55 -1.16 -18.03
C VAL A 116 -3.93 -2.64 -18.08
N LYS A 117 -4.79 -3.04 -19.02
CA LYS A 117 -5.23 -4.44 -19.19
C LYS A 117 -4.09 -5.36 -19.63
N GLN A 118 -3.20 -4.88 -20.48
CA GLN A 118 -2.04 -5.63 -20.93
C GLN A 118 -1.01 -5.80 -19.79
N THR A 119 -0.66 -4.72 -19.10
CA THR A 119 0.27 -4.75 -17.95
C THR A 119 -0.30 -5.56 -16.78
N ALA A 120 -1.60 -5.47 -16.51
CA ALA A 120 -2.26 -6.29 -15.50
C ALA A 120 -2.21 -7.79 -15.85
N LYS A 121 -2.28 -8.15 -17.12
CA LYS A 121 -2.12 -9.54 -17.57
C LYS A 121 -0.68 -10.05 -17.39
N GLU A 122 0.29 -9.20 -17.67
CA GLU A 122 1.72 -9.51 -17.46
C GLU A 122 2.08 -9.59 -15.97
N ALA A 123 1.48 -8.73 -15.16
CA ALA A 123 1.62 -8.70 -13.70
C ALA A 123 0.70 -9.70 -12.98
N GLY A 124 -0.07 -10.51 -13.68
CA GLY A 124 -1.12 -11.38 -13.12
C GLY A 124 -0.64 -12.26 -11.96
N TRP A 125 0.54 -12.85 -12.09
CA TRP A 125 1.14 -13.65 -11.02
C TRP A 125 1.48 -12.82 -9.77
N ALA A 126 1.97 -11.59 -9.94
CA ALA A 126 2.25 -10.71 -8.81
C ALA A 126 0.96 -10.25 -8.10
N LEU A 127 -0.13 -10.06 -8.84
CA LEU A 127 -1.43 -9.68 -8.29
C LEU A 127 -2.10 -10.81 -7.46
N THR A 128 -1.69 -12.06 -7.64
CA THR A 128 -2.19 -13.16 -6.82
C THR A 128 -1.61 -13.19 -5.40
N LEU A 129 -0.42 -12.61 -5.18
CA LEU A 129 0.25 -12.61 -3.89
C LEU A 129 -0.58 -11.96 -2.78
N PRO A 130 -1.09 -10.72 -2.91
CA PRO A 130 -1.95 -10.11 -1.89
C PRO A 130 -3.20 -10.93 -1.59
N ILE A 131 -3.81 -11.52 -2.62
CA ILE A 131 -5.01 -12.34 -2.48
C ILE A 131 -4.70 -13.60 -1.66
N ILE A 132 -3.57 -14.25 -1.93
CA ILE A 132 -3.14 -15.44 -1.19
C ILE A 132 -2.82 -15.08 0.26
N ILE A 133 -2.08 -13.99 0.49
CA ILE A 133 -1.69 -13.56 1.83
C ILE A 133 -2.92 -13.19 2.66
N LEU A 134 -3.77 -12.31 2.17
CA LEU A 134 -4.99 -11.93 2.87
C LEU A 134 -5.95 -13.11 3.03
N GLY A 135 -6.12 -13.92 2.00
CA GLY A 135 -6.96 -15.12 2.04
C GLY A 135 -6.48 -16.14 3.06
N SER A 136 -5.17 -16.35 3.22
CA SER A 136 -4.62 -17.24 4.23
C SER A 136 -4.79 -16.69 5.66
N ILE A 137 -4.60 -15.39 5.84
CA ILE A 137 -4.77 -14.74 7.14
C ILE A 137 -6.22 -14.80 7.59
N PHE A 138 -7.16 -14.39 6.74
CA PHE A 138 -8.59 -14.42 7.07
C PHE A 138 -9.16 -15.84 7.10
N GLY A 139 -8.66 -16.75 6.28
CA GLY A 139 -9.07 -18.17 6.28
C GLY A 139 -8.57 -18.94 7.50
N ALA A 140 -7.30 -18.75 7.88
CA ALA A 140 -6.74 -19.39 9.06
C ALA A 140 -7.32 -18.87 10.38
N SER A 141 -7.86 -17.66 10.38
CA SER A 141 -8.47 -17.05 11.58
C SER A 141 -9.77 -17.73 12.00
N CYS A 142 -10.48 -18.36 11.08
CA CYS A 142 -11.64 -19.20 11.43
C CYS A 142 -11.22 -20.44 12.24
N ASP A 143 -9.98 -20.89 12.11
CA ASP A 143 -9.47 -22.08 12.80
C ASP A 143 -8.87 -21.75 14.18
N PHE A 144 -8.24 -20.57 14.31
CA PHE A 144 -7.60 -20.17 15.58
C PHE A 144 -8.59 -19.77 16.69
N ASP A 145 -9.73 -19.18 16.34
CA ASP A 145 -10.78 -18.86 17.33
C ASP A 145 -11.41 -20.14 17.89
N GLN A 146 -11.37 -21.25 17.16
CA GLN A 146 -11.89 -22.54 17.60
C GLN A 146 -10.98 -23.20 18.65
N TYR A 147 -9.67 -22.90 18.68
CA TYR A 147 -8.75 -23.44 19.67
C TYR A 147 -8.63 -22.60 20.95
N ARG A 148 -9.18 -21.38 20.97
CA ARG A 148 -9.13 -20.47 22.12
C ARG A 148 -10.06 -20.91 23.26
N ASP A 149 -11.12 -21.67 22.95
CA ASP A 149 -12.15 -22.12 23.88
C ASP A 149 -11.94 -23.58 24.37
N LEU A 150 -10.76 -24.15 24.11
CA LEU A 150 -10.40 -25.45 24.69
C LEU A 150 -9.82 -25.26 26.09
N PRO A 151 -10.34 -26.01 27.09
CA PRO A 151 -9.99 -25.89 28.51
C PRO A 151 -8.54 -26.26 28.81
#